data_5160b21325c7151758c48bed62494e2d
#
_entry.id   5160b21325c7151758c48bed62494e2d
#
_cell.length_a   1.000
_cell.length_b   1.000
_cell.length_c   1.000
_cell.angle_alpha   90.00
_cell.angle_beta   90.00
_cell.angle_gamma   90.00
#
_symmetry.space_group_name_H-M   'P 1'
#
loop_
_entity.id
_entity.type
_entity.pdbx_description
1 polymer ?
#
loop_
_entity_poly.entity_id
_entity_poly.type
_entity_poly.pdbx_seq_one_letter_code
_entity_poly.pdbx_strand_id
1 'polypeptide(L)'
;MRKRPLVAVGSAAAVALLATAFQGGAAASPAEDVPGPDNGAAMSDDRPDAVHEERRALNQQAVEMVVSGEAEVRQRGGSKAVRVAPGQWAQYGLQSSDNILTFLVEFGDQLDARYTDLPAGPSHNTIPEPDRTVDNSTYWTADFNRAHFMDLMFGTDGESFKDLYEEMSSGRYTVDGDVSEWVEVPFHEASYGQTENQTDMTRFIQDSANAWYAAEKAAGKTDEEIKAYLAEFDQWDRYDYDRDGNFTEPDGYIDHFQAVHAGEDQSAGAPSWAIWAHRWSVGQRGRGVEGPSFNKFGGVQIGDTGMWIRDYTTEPENGGLGVFAHEYAHDLGLPDLYDTAGGENGTGFWTLMSSGSWMGHGDGAIGTTPNHMGAWEKLQLGWLDYEVARTGVESTHRLGASYHATRNPQAVIVELPDDAAGNARYYLAEYRQYFGEYESTLRDGPYNFGWGLSRPDWVEHFPYQDGLLVTYWNTAQRNNNTSTHPGEGLVLPVDARPAALRWSDGELARNRIQTFDATFGLDATDPISLEREIQAGMTELVLPSRPAVPVFDDTDPLAYYDAANPRGSVKVAGSGTHIRVVQTNSQGITTIQVY
;
A
#
# COMPACT_ATOMS: atom_id res chain seq x y z
N MET A 1 -1.66 -19.80 -32.10
CA MET A 1 -2.84 -19.80 -31.21
C MET A 1 -2.95 -21.20 -30.56
N ARG A 2 -2.35 -21.35 -29.41
CA ARG A 2 -2.49 -22.57 -28.60
C ARG A 2 -3.42 -22.22 -27.43
N LYS A 3 -4.55 -22.90 -27.36
CA LYS A 3 -5.50 -22.77 -26.26
C LYS A 3 -4.86 -23.32 -24.98
N ARG A 4 -4.72 -22.50 -23.96
CA ARG A 4 -4.32 -22.93 -22.61
C ARG A 4 -5.46 -23.75 -21.98
N PRO A 5 -5.19 -24.83 -21.27
CA PRO A 5 -6.22 -25.54 -20.52
C PRO A 5 -6.57 -24.75 -19.27
N LEU A 6 -7.85 -24.51 -19.05
CA LEU A 6 -8.39 -24.00 -17.79
C LEU A 6 -8.05 -24.98 -16.66
N VAL A 7 -7.26 -24.54 -15.72
CA VAL A 7 -7.07 -25.25 -14.44
C VAL A 7 -8.18 -24.79 -13.50
N ALA A 8 -9.16 -25.63 -13.29
CA ALA A 8 -10.15 -25.41 -12.25
C ALA A 8 -9.48 -25.65 -10.88
N VAL A 9 -9.29 -24.59 -10.09
CA VAL A 9 -8.80 -24.68 -8.73
C VAL A 9 -9.96 -25.13 -7.83
N GLY A 10 -9.96 -26.41 -7.50
CA GLY A 10 -10.83 -26.96 -6.47
C GLY A 10 -10.14 -26.83 -5.11
N SER A 11 -10.60 -25.91 -4.27
CA SER A 11 -10.10 -25.72 -2.92
C SER A 11 -10.63 -26.82 -2.00
N ALA A 12 -9.73 -27.66 -1.48
CA ALA A 12 -9.96 -28.43 -0.27
C ALA A 12 -8.77 -28.22 0.66
N ALA A 13 -8.91 -27.30 1.60
CA ALA A 13 -7.95 -27.09 2.66
C ALA A 13 -8.28 -28.01 3.84
N ALA A 14 -7.38 -28.93 4.16
CA ALA A 14 -7.37 -29.64 5.43
C ALA A 14 -6.28 -29.03 6.31
N VAL A 15 -6.68 -28.36 7.38
CA VAL A 15 -5.80 -27.82 8.41
C VAL A 15 -5.48 -28.93 9.41
N ALA A 16 -4.20 -29.26 9.56
CA ALA A 16 -3.69 -30.06 10.67
C ALA A 16 -2.83 -29.18 11.57
N LEU A 17 -3.35 -28.88 12.75
CA LEU A 17 -2.59 -28.27 13.86
C LEU A 17 -1.59 -29.28 14.44
N LEU A 18 -0.33 -28.88 14.53
CA LEU A 18 0.65 -29.49 15.44
C LEU A 18 1.26 -28.39 16.30
N ALA A 19 0.83 -28.37 17.56
CA ALA A 19 1.45 -27.56 18.60
C ALA A 19 2.66 -28.29 19.17
N THR A 20 3.85 -27.67 19.17
CA THR A 20 4.96 -28.06 20.01
C THR A 20 5.45 -26.85 20.80
N ALA A 21 5.25 -26.93 22.11
CA ALA A 21 5.80 -25.98 23.08
C ALA A 21 7.31 -26.17 23.24
N PHE A 22 8.06 -25.07 23.11
CA PHE A 22 9.41 -24.99 23.66
C PHE A 22 9.47 -23.83 24.68
N GLN A 23 9.69 -24.20 25.93
CA GLN A 23 10.14 -23.27 26.96
C GLN A 23 11.66 -23.15 26.87
N GLY A 24 12.17 -21.95 26.70
CA GLY A 24 13.59 -21.62 26.82
C GLY A 24 13.72 -20.17 27.28
N GLY A 25 14.42 -20.02 28.41
CA GLY A 25 14.52 -18.75 29.14
C GLY A 25 15.17 -17.64 28.35
N ALA A 26 14.58 -16.45 28.48
CA ALA A 26 15.03 -15.21 27.88
C ALA A 26 16.27 -14.68 28.59
N ALA A 27 17.38 -14.58 27.85
CA ALA A 27 18.39 -13.57 28.08
C ALA A 27 17.95 -12.32 27.35
N ALA A 28 17.90 -11.16 28.02
CA ALA A 28 17.56 -9.89 27.40
C ALA A 28 18.56 -9.59 26.28
N SER A 29 18.07 -9.59 25.05
CA SER A 29 18.77 -9.04 23.89
C SER A 29 18.84 -7.51 24.01
N PRO A 30 19.87 -6.85 23.46
CA PRO A 30 19.94 -5.39 23.39
C PRO A 30 18.74 -4.85 22.64
N ALA A 31 18.31 -3.63 22.97
CA ALA A 31 17.23 -2.95 22.29
C ALA A 31 17.42 -3.04 20.76
N GLU A 32 16.66 -3.90 20.14
CA GLU A 32 16.55 -3.99 18.70
C GLU A 32 15.82 -2.74 18.20
N ASP A 33 16.18 -2.30 17.01
CA ASP A 33 15.55 -1.17 16.31
C ASP A 33 14.05 -1.19 16.50
N VAL A 34 13.47 -0.03 16.85
CA VAL A 34 12.02 0.09 17.01
C VAL A 34 11.35 -0.28 15.70
N PRO A 35 10.32 -1.12 15.70
CA PRO A 35 9.74 -1.63 14.47
C PRO A 35 9.09 -0.53 13.63
N GLY A 36 9.63 -0.29 12.43
CA GLY A 36 8.83 0.23 11.34
C GLY A 36 7.91 -0.88 10.79
N PRO A 37 7.05 -0.63 9.82
CA PRO A 37 6.17 -1.64 9.27
C PRO A 37 6.91 -2.91 8.81
N ASP A 38 8.20 -2.80 8.56
CA ASP A 38 9.08 -3.90 8.17
C ASP A 38 9.63 -4.76 9.32
N ASN A 39 9.40 -4.39 10.58
CA ASN A 39 9.93 -5.10 11.77
C ASN A 39 8.83 -5.58 12.72
N GLY A 40 7.57 -5.35 12.38
CA GLY A 40 6.42 -5.83 13.15
C GLY A 40 6.31 -7.36 13.16
N ALA A 41 5.56 -7.90 14.07
CA ALA A 41 5.10 -9.28 13.99
C ALA A 41 4.55 -9.54 12.59
N ALA A 42 4.66 -10.77 12.09
CA ALA A 42 4.19 -11.21 10.78
C ALA A 42 2.68 -10.96 10.61
N MET A 43 2.30 -9.71 10.37
CA MET A 43 0.93 -9.28 10.17
C MET A 43 0.87 -8.36 8.98
N SER A 44 0.02 -8.73 8.03
CA SER A 44 -0.39 -7.86 6.93
C SER A 44 -1.46 -6.92 7.47
N ASP A 45 -1.38 -5.65 7.14
CA ASP A 45 -2.43 -4.64 7.37
C ASP A 45 -3.58 -4.79 6.36
N ASP A 46 -3.37 -5.46 5.23
CA ASP A 46 -4.45 -5.99 4.39
C ASP A 46 -4.96 -7.33 4.97
N ARG A 47 -5.99 -7.25 5.83
CA ARG A 47 -6.52 -8.40 6.57
C ARG A 47 -7.26 -9.37 5.65
N PRO A 48 -7.15 -10.70 5.89
CA PRO A 48 -7.77 -11.72 5.05
C PRO A 48 -9.30 -11.61 4.95
N ASP A 49 -9.80 -11.51 3.73
CA ASP A 49 -11.21 -11.55 3.38
C ASP A 49 -11.40 -12.28 2.04
N ALA A 50 -12.06 -13.41 2.08
CA ALA A 50 -12.20 -14.27 0.91
C ALA A 50 -12.91 -13.60 -0.29
N VAL A 51 -13.85 -12.66 -0.03
CA VAL A 51 -14.57 -11.95 -1.08
C VAL A 51 -13.68 -10.90 -1.74
N HIS A 52 -12.92 -10.16 -0.93
CA HIS A 52 -11.96 -9.18 -1.41
C HIS A 52 -10.79 -9.85 -2.15
N GLU A 53 -10.27 -10.96 -1.63
CA GLU A 53 -9.22 -11.74 -2.29
C GLU A 53 -9.68 -12.31 -3.64
N GLU A 54 -10.95 -12.77 -3.74
CA GLU A 54 -11.54 -13.20 -5.03
C GLU A 54 -11.58 -12.03 -6.02
N ARG A 55 -12.05 -10.85 -5.60
CA ARG A 55 -12.08 -9.63 -6.42
C ARG A 55 -10.67 -9.27 -6.91
N ARG A 56 -9.70 -9.22 -6.01
CA ARG A 56 -8.30 -8.93 -6.35
C ARG A 56 -7.73 -9.93 -7.35
N ALA A 57 -7.93 -11.21 -7.13
CA ALA A 57 -7.48 -12.25 -8.03
C ALA A 57 -8.10 -12.14 -9.43
N LEU A 58 -9.40 -11.81 -9.51
CA LEU A 58 -10.08 -11.56 -10.78
C LEU A 58 -9.52 -10.33 -11.51
N ASN A 59 -9.24 -9.25 -10.77
CA ASN A 59 -8.67 -8.03 -11.34
C ASN A 59 -7.26 -8.27 -11.87
N GLN A 60 -6.39 -8.93 -11.11
CA GLN A 60 -5.04 -9.30 -11.57
C GLN A 60 -5.10 -10.17 -12.82
N GLN A 61 -5.97 -11.18 -12.83
CA GLN A 61 -6.15 -12.04 -14.01
C GLN A 61 -6.65 -11.23 -15.22
N ALA A 62 -7.57 -10.30 -15.03
CA ALA A 62 -8.07 -9.43 -16.09
C ALA A 62 -6.95 -8.57 -16.69
N VAL A 63 -6.10 -7.99 -15.84
CA VAL A 63 -4.93 -7.22 -16.28
C VAL A 63 -3.97 -8.09 -17.09
N GLU A 64 -3.63 -9.29 -16.63
CA GLU A 64 -2.80 -10.24 -17.38
C GLU A 64 -3.40 -10.59 -18.74
N MET A 65 -4.71 -10.86 -18.81
CA MET A 65 -5.41 -11.18 -20.06
C MET A 65 -5.43 -10.01 -21.04
N VAL A 66 -5.51 -8.77 -20.54
CA VAL A 66 -5.46 -7.56 -21.39
C VAL A 66 -4.04 -7.30 -21.89
N VAL A 67 -3.04 -7.41 -21.03
CA VAL A 67 -1.62 -7.22 -21.38
C VAL A 67 -1.17 -8.25 -22.42
N SER A 68 -1.55 -9.52 -22.25
CA SER A 68 -1.24 -10.59 -23.21
C SER A 68 -2.07 -10.54 -24.51
N GLY A 69 -3.11 -9.70 -24.55
CA GLY A 69 -4.05 -9.61 -25.68
C GLY A 69 -5.05 -10.77 -25.76
N GLU A 70 -5.22 -11.54 -24.69
CA GLU A 70 -6.19 -12.64 -24.61
C GLU A 70 -7.63 -12.13 -24.37
N ALA A 71 -7.80 -10.96 -23.78
CA ALA A 71 -9.09 -10.33 -23.55
C ALA A 71 -9.12 -8.87 -23.97
N GLU A 72 -10.33 -8.38 -24.24
CA GLU A 72 -10.60 -6.98 -24.55
C GLU A 72 -11.39 -6.33 -23.40
N VAL A 73 -11.05 -5.09 -23.09
CA VAL A 73 -11.83 -4.25 -22.19
C VAL A 73 -13.15 -3.89 -22.85
N ARG A 74 -14.26 -4.06 -22.14
CA ARG A 74 -15.62 -3.77 -22.65
C ARG A 74 -16.32 -2.77 -21.75
N GLN A 75 -17.14 -1.92 -22.35
CA GLN A 75 -18.05 -1.08 -21.58
C GLN A 75 -19.25 -1.92 -21.11
N ARG A 76 -19.54 -1.87 -19.81
CA ARG A 76 -20.68 -2.52 -19.18
C ARG A 76 -21.34 -1.50 -18.25
N GLY A 77 -22.57 -1.10 -18.57
CA GLY A 77 -23.18 0.03 -17.87
C GLY A 77 -22.29 1.27 -17.88
N GLY A 78 -21.98 1.81 -16.72
CA GLY A 78 -21.02 2.91 -16.51
C GLY A 78 -19.56 2.47 -16.44
N SER A 79 -19.27 1.16 -16.31
CA SER A 79 -17.96 0.62 -16.00
C SER A 79 -17.21 0.08 -17.20
N LYS A 80 -15.87 0.06 -17.13
CA LYS A 80 -15.02 -0.76 -17.98
C LYS A 80 -14.81 -2.10 -17.29
N ALA A 81 -15.04 -3.20 -17.98
CA ALA A 81 -14.92 -4.54 -17.43
C ALA A 81 -14.28 -5.51 -18.41
N VAL A 82 -13.62 -6.53 -17.87
CA VAL A 82 -13.07 -7.68 -18.60
C VAL A 82 -13.81 -8.93 -18.18
N ARG A 83 -14.25 -9.70 -19.15
CA ARG A 83 -14.83 -11.00 -18.87
C ARG A 83 -13.72 -12.03 -18.67
N VAL A 84 -13.49 -12.44 -17.43
CA VAL A 84 -12.45 -13.39 -17.04
C VAL A 84 -12.94 -14.83 -17.31
N ALA A 85 -14.20 -15.12 -16.99
CA ALA A 85 -14.84 -16.40 -17.25
C ALA A 85 -16.35 -16.23 -17.50
N PRO A 86 -17.10 -17.28 -17.91
CA PRO A 86 -18.54 -17.20 -18.03
C PRO A 86 -19.21 -16.78 -16.70
N GLY A 87 -19.88 -15.61 -16.68
CA GLY A 87 -20.51 -15.05 -15.50
C GLY A 87 -19.53 -14.50 -14.44
N GLN A 88 -18.28 -14.27 -14.83
CA GLN A 88 -17.28 -13.62 -13.97
C GLN A 88 -16.66 -12.45 -14.72
N TRP A 89 -16.79 -11.29 -14.12
CA TRP A 89 -16.25 -10.05 -14.63
C TRP A 89 -15.27 -9.45 -13.62
N ALA A 90 -14.31 -8.73 -14.10
CA ALA A 90 -13.41 -7.92 -13.31
C ALA A 90 -13.53 -6.47 -13.78
N GLN A 91 -13.59 -5.55 -12.87
CA GLN A 91 -13.51 -4.13 -13.18
C GLN A 91 -12.10 -3.85 -13.77
N TYR A 92 -12.03 -3.11 -14.87
CA TYR A 92 -10.77 -2.73 -15.50
C TYR A 92 -10.60 -1.22 -15.47
N GLY A 93 -9.73 -0.78 -14.61
CA GLY A 93 -9.60 0.63 -14.28
C GLY A 93 -10.70 1.08 -13.33
N LEU A 94 -10.30 1.82 -12.32
CA LEU A 94 -11.22 2.40 -11.37
C LEU A 94 -12.06 3.51 -12.02
N GLN A 95 -13.11 3.89 -11.35
CA GLN A 95 -13.88 5.07 -11.69
C GLN A 95 -12.98 6.31 -11.58
N SER A 96 -13.43 7.42 -12.17
CA SER A 96 -12.64 8.65 -12.15
C SER A 96 -12.71 9.40 -10.83
N SER A 97 -13.65 9.07 -9.95
CA SER A 97 -13.83 9.68 -8.63
C SER A 97 -14.55 8.74 -7.67
N ASP A 98 -14.16 8.79 -6.41
CA ASP A 98 -14.80 8.09 -5.30
C ASP A 98 -15.10 9.04 -4.15
N ASN A 99 -16.15 8.71 -3.37
CA ASN A 99 -16.51 9.42 -2.16
C ASN A 99 -16.13 8.58 -0.94
N ILE A 100 -15.36 9.17 -0.02
CA ILE A 100 -14.90 8.52 1.20
C ILE A 100 -15.71 9.05 2.39
N LEU A 101 -16.32 8.15 3.16
CA LEU A 101 -16.99 8.48 4.42
C LEU A 101 -16.06 8.17 5.60
N THR A 102 -15.63 9.21 6.32
CA THR A 102 -14.73 9.08 7.47
C THR A 102 -15.44 9.38 8.77
N PHE A 103 -15.38 8.45 9.73
CA PHE A 103 -15.81 8.69 11.10
C PHE A 103 -14.59 8.93 12.00
N LEU A 104 -14.67 9.97 12.85
CA LEU A 104 -13.70 10.21 13.91
C LEU A 104 -14.24 9.57 15.20
N VAL A 105 -13.47 8.66 15.79
CA VAL A 105 -13.94 7.79 16.87
C VAL A 105 -13.03 7.86 18.08
N GLU A 106 -13.56 8.27 19.23
CA GLU A 106 -12.85 8.24 20.49
C GLU A 106 -13.46 7.19 21.45
N PHE A 107 -12.70 6.84 22.47
CA PHE A 107 -13.04 5.70 23.33
C PHE A 107 -13.58 6.14 24.69
N GLY A 108 -14.61 5.44 25.15
CA GLY A 108 -15.25 5.66 26.43
C GLY A 108 -14.51 5.02 27.61
N ASP A 109 -15.21 4.99 28.73
CA ASP A 109 -14.67 4.57 30.03
C ASP A 109 -15.12 3.16 30.46
N GLN A 110 -15.98 2.49 29.68
CA GLN A 110 -16.43 1.15 30.02
C GLN A 110 -15.27 0.15 29.81
N LEU A 111 -14.91 -0.55 30.87
CA LEU A 111 -13.87 -1.56 30.82
C LEU A 111 -14.47 -2.92 30.45
N ASP A 112 -13.88 -3.57 29.49
CA ASP A 112 -14.18 -4.98 29.20
C ASP A 112 -13.60 -5.87 30.31
N ALA A 113 -14.35 -6.88 30.71
CA ALA A 113 -13.93 -7.81 31.78
C ALA A 113 -12.61 -8.53 31.49
N ARG A 114 -12.18 -8.58 30.25
CA ARG A 114 -10.89 -9.15 29.81
C ARG A 114 -9.71 -8.20 30.04
N TYR A 115 -9.96 -6.88 30.15
CA TYR A 115 -8.94 -5.84 30.14
C TYR A 115 -9.11 -4.79 31.25
N THR A 116 -9.61 -5.20 32.41
CA THR A 116 -9.93 -4.30 33.54
C THR A 116 -8.71 -3.56 34.11
N ASP A 117 -7.51 -4.03 33.84
CA ASP A 117 -6.25 -3.42 34.33
C ASP A 117 -5.66 -2.38 33.34
N LEU A 118 -6.31 -2.19 32.18
CA LEU A 118 -5.90 -1.23 31.15
C LEU A 118 -6.64 0.10 31.31
N PRO A 119 -6.05 1.22 30.81
CA PRO A 119 -6.66 2.54 30.98
C PRO A 119 -7.98 2.68 30.21
N ALA A 120 -8.85 3.55 30.69
CA ALA A 120 -10.00 4.05 29.94
C ALA A 120 -9.56 5.00 28.81
N GLY A 121 -10.42 5.23 27.82
CA GLY A 121 -10.12 6.07 26.67
C GLY A 121 -9.30 5.34 25.61
N PRO A 122 -8.43 6.05 24.85
CA PRO A 122 -8.19 7.49 24.92
C PRO A 122 -9.30 8.34 24.29
N SER A 123 -9.40 9.60 24.72
CA SER A 123 -10.06 10.64 23.94
C SER A 123 -9.05 11.25 22.96
N HIS A 124 -9.53 11.88 21.90
CA HIS A 124 -8.68 12.59 20.96
C HIS A 124 -7.93 13.77 21.63
N ASN A 125 -6.86 14.21 21.00
CA ASN A 125 -5.97 15.28 21.52
C ASN A 125 -5.30 14.95 22.87
N THR A 126 -5.13 13.66 23.19
CA THR A 126 -4.42 13.26 24.41
C THR A 126 -2.99 12.80 24.16
N ILE A 127 -2.57 12.69 22.92
CA ILE A 127 -1.18 12.42 22.54
C ILE A 127 -0.33 13.63 22.96
N PRO A 128 0.71 13.43 23.78
CA PRO A 128 1.55 14.55 24.23
C PRO A 128 2.38 15.12 23.06
N GLU A 129 2.61 16.44 23.09
CA GLU A 129 3.54 17.06 22.16
C GLU A 129 4.94 16.44 22.30
N PRO A 130 5.51 15.88 21.21
CA PRO A 130 6.80 15.20 21.27
C PRO A 130 7.95 16.19 21.50
N ASP A 131 8.94 15.77 22.29
CA ASP A 131 10.22 16.47 22.39
C ASP A 131 11.05 16.20 21.12
N ARG A 132 11.04 17.16 20.20
CA ARG A 132 11.75 17.05 18.90
C ARG A 132 13.27 16.91 19.00
N THR A 133 13.85 16.99 20.19
CA THR A 133 15.28 16.70 20.38
C THR A 133 15.55 15.19 20.49
N VAL A 134 14.52 14.38 20.73
CA VAL A 134 14.62 12.92 20.91
C VAL A 134 13.58 12.14 20.15
N ASP A 135 12.56 12.79 19.59
CA ASP A 135 11.51 12.17 18.77
C ASP A 135 11.12 13.09 17.60
N ASN A 136 11.53 12.76 16.41
CA ASN A 136 11.14 13.44 15.17
C ASN A 136 10.30 12.53 14.26
N SER A 137 9.71 11.48 14.81
CA SER A 137 8.89 10.52 14.08
C SER A 137 7.38 10.65 14.35
N THR A 138 6.99 11.03 15.57
CA THR A 138 5.58 11.14 15.95
C THR A 138 4.93 12.33 15.24
N TYR A 139 3.93 12.08 14.41
CA TYR A 139 3.09 13.14 13.86
C TYR A 139 2.22 13.73 14.98
N TRP A 140 2.21 15.05 15.08
CA TRP A 140 1.47 15.72 16.14
C TRP A 140 0.98 17.09 15.71
N THR A 141 -0.25 17.38 16.09
CA THR A 141 -0.85 18.73 16.06
C THR A 141 -1.57 19.00 17.38
N ALA A 142 -1.78 20.26 17.70
CA ALA A 142 -2.47 20.64 18.93
C ALA A 142 -3.98 20.32 18.91
N ASP A 143 -4.56 20.07 17.75
CA ASP A 143 -6.00 19.85 17.61
C ASP A 143 -6.30 18.95 16.37
N PHE A 144 -6.53 17.69 16.62
CA PHE A 144 -6.99 16.70 15.65
C PHE A 144 -8.51 16.78 15.47
N ASN A 145 -9.00 17.95 15.07
CA ASN A 145 -10.43 18.16 14.83
C ASN A 145 -10.86 17.75 13.41
N ARG A 146 -12.17 17.79 13.14
CA ARG A 146 -12.74 17.51 11.82
C ARG A 146 -12.08 18.33 10.70
N ALA A 147 -11.77 19.61 10.95
CA ALA A 147 -11.17 20.47 9.94
C ALA A 147 -9.77 20.02 9.55
N HIS A 148 -8.97 19.50 10.51
CA HIS A 148 -7.67 18.91 10.26
C HIS A 148 -7.79 17.71 9.28
N PHE A 149 -8.72 16.80 9.53
CA PHE A 149 -8.87 15.62 8.65
C PHE A 149 -9.51 15.97 7.30
N MET A 150 -10.40 16.97 7.24
CA MET A 150 -10.91 17.49 5.97
C MET A 150 -9.78 18.07 5.10
N ASP A 151 -8.83 18.76 5.71
CA ASP A 151 -7.66 19.32 5.03
C ASP A 151 -6.68 18.22 4.62
N LEU A 152 -6.37 17.28 5.50
CA LEU A 152 -5.52 16.12 5.21
C LEU A 152 -6.06 15.29 4.04
N MET A 153 -7.37 15.03 4.01
CA MET A 153 -7.98 14.16 3.00
C MET A 153 -8.30 14.89 1.71
N PHE A 154 -8.85 16.10 1.78
CA PHE A 154 -9.47 16.78 0.64
C PHE A 154 -8.96 18.21 0.43
N GLY A 155 -7.89 18.61 1.13
CA GLY A 155 -7.22 19.90 0.95
C GLY A 155 -6.69 20.05 -0.48
N THR A 156 -6.51 21.31 -0.90
CA THR A 156 -6.02 21.64 -2.26
C THR A 156 -4.86 22.63 -2.24
N ASP A 157 -4.40 23.01 -1.07
CA ASP A 157 -3.39 24.07 -0.89
C ASP A 157 -2.02 23.50 -0.42
N GLY A 158 -1.76 22.22 -0.64
CA GLY A 158 -0.54 21.56 -0.19
C GLY A 158 -0.58 20.04 -0.42
N GLU A 159 0.21 19.33 0.38
CA GLU A 159 0.24 17.89 0.34
C GLU A 159 -1.00 17.31 1.03
N SER A 160 -1.93 16.77 0.25
CA SER A 160 -3.14 16.11 0.72
C SER A 160 -3.29 14.73 0.12
N PHE A 161 -4.17 13.93 0.70
CA PHE A 161 -4.56 12.63 0.15
C PHE A 161 -5.11 12.76 -1.28
N LYS A 162 -5.96 13.75 -1.52
CA LYS A 162 -6.52 14.04 -2.85
C LYS A 162 -5.42 14.39 -3.85
N ASP A 163 -4.52 15.32 -3.52
CA ASP A 163 -3.44 15.74 -4.39
C ASP A 163 -2.50 14.58 -4.75
N LEU A 164 -2.17 13.73 -3.75
CA LEU A 164 -1.35 12.54 -3.96
C LEU A 164 -1.99 11.59 -4.98
N TYR A 165 -3.28 11.27 -4.81
CA TYR A 165 -3.99 10.35 -5.71
C TYR A 165 -4.22 10.95 -7.10
N GLU A 166 -4.50 12.24 -7.18
CA GLU A 166 -4.61 12.95 -8.46
C GLU A 166 -3.29 12.93 -9.23
N GLU A 167 -2.18 13.26 -8.58
CA GLU A 167 -0.87 13.29 -9.23
C GLU A 167 -0.44 11.87 -9.64
N MET A 168 -0.43 10.89 -8.73
CA MET A 168 0.07 9.56 -9.07
C MET A 168 -0.79 8.81 -10.08
N SER A 169 -2.09 9.16 -10.20
CA SER A 169 -2.98 8.65 -11.25
C SER A 169 -2.89 9.44 -12.56
N SER A 170 -2.08 10.49 -12.62
CA SER A 170 -2.01 11.44 -13.74
C SER A 170 -3.35 12.12 -14.03
N GLY A 171 -4.09 12.48 -12.99
CA GLY A 171 -5.40 13.12 -13.05
C GLY A 171 -6.53 12.20 -13.52
N ARG A 172 -6.34 10.89 -13.51
CA ARG A 172 -7.38 9.93 -13.90
C ARG A 172 -8.32 9.56 -12.76
N TYR A 173 -7.90 9.81 -11.55
CA TYR A 173 -8.62 9.48 -10.34
C TYR A 173 -8.52 10.62 -9.35
N THR A 174 -9.63 10.92 -8.70
CA THR A 174 -9.74 11.89 -7.62
C THR A 174 -10.62 11.34 -6.52
N VAL A 175 -10.56 11.94 -5.37
CA VAL A 175 -11.45 11.63 -4.23
C VAL A 175 -12.13 12.89 -3.73
N ASP A 176 -13.31 12.69 -3.16
CA ASP A 176 -14.02 13.68 -2.35
C ASP A 176 -14.67 12.94 -1.17
N GLY A 177 -15.33 13.61 -0.28
CA GLY A 177 -15.98 12.93 0.82
C GLY A 177 -16.35 13.83 1.99
N ASP A 178 -16.59 13.21 3.12
CA ASP A 178 -16.91 13.93 4.34
C ASP A 178 -16.31 13.24 5.56
N VAL A 179 -15.99 14.03 6.58
CA VAL A 179 -15.45 13.61 7.88
C VAL A 179 -16.46 13.98 8.96
N SER A 180 -16.79 13.06 9.85
CA SER A 180 -17.69 13.35 10.97
C SER A 180 -17.03 14.24 12.04
N GLU A 181 -17.82 14.79 12.94
CA GLU A 181 -17.29 15.19 14.24
C GLU A 181 -16.90 13.94 15.05
N TRP A 182 -16.07 14.09 16.08
CA TRP A 182 -15.72 13.00 16.98
C TRP A 182 -16.94 12.41 17.65
N VAL A 183 -17.04 11.07 17.61
CA VAL A 183 -18.06 10.30 18.32
C VAL A 183 -17.42 9.33 19.29
N GLU A 184 -18.02 9.17 20.48
CA GLU A 184 -17.50 8.31 21.52
C GLU A 184 -18.16 6.91 21.46
N VAL A 185 -17.33 5.86 21.35
CA VAL A 185 -17.77 4.48 21.52
C VAL A 185 -17.73 4.08 23.01
N PRO A 186 -18.59 3.14 23.48
CA PRO A 186 -18.77 2.96 24.94
C PRO A 186 -17.55 2.41 25.67
N PHE A 187 -16.73 1.61 25.02
CA PHE A 187 -15.63 0.90 25.67
C PHE A 187 -14.27 1.57 25.43
N HIS A 188 -13.30 1.26 26.29
CA HIS A 188 -11.91 1.65 26.12
C HIS A 188 -11.28 0.92 24.91
N GLU A 189 -10.25 1.51 24.33
CA GLU A 189 -9.61 1.03 23.11
C GLU A 189 -9.18 -0.45 23.18
N ALA A 190 -8.61 -0.89 24.30
CA ALA A 190 -8.17 -2.26 24.48
C ALA A 190 -9.30 -3.32 24.33
N SER A 191 -10.56 -2.91 24.38
CA SER A 191 -11.69 -3.79 24.10
C SER A 191 -11.88 -4.06 22.62
N TYR A 192 -11.29 -3.26 21.74
CA TYR A 192 -11.40 -3.33 20.29
C TYR A 192 -10.09 -3.73 19.61
N GLY A 193 -8.96 -3.24 20.10
CA GLY A 193 -7.66 -3.29 19.44
C GLY A 193 -6.87 -4.59 19.57
N GLN A 194 -7.32 -5.57 20.33
CA GLN A 194 -6.58 -6.84 20.53
C GLN A 194 -6.47 -7.63 19.22
N THR A 195 -5.25 -7.68 18.70
CA THR A 195 -4.93 -8.30 17.40
C THR A 195 -5.17 -9.79 17.32
N GLU A 196 -5.12 -10.53 18.43
CA GLU A 196 -5.37 -11.98 18.44
C GLU A 196 -6.85 -12.33 18.30
N ASN A 197 -7.76 -11.38 18.52
CA ASN A 197 -9.19 -11.61 18.57
C ASN A 197 -9.97 -10.67 17.63
N GLN A 198 -9.77 -10.86 16.34
CA GLN A 198 -10.30 -10.02 15.26
C GLN A 198 -11.82 -9.78 15.28
N THR A 199 -12.57 -10.50 16.11
CA THR A 199 -14.01 -10.30 16.28
C THR A 199 -14.36 -8.95 16.92
N ASP A 200 -13.45 -8.35 17.62
CA ASP A 200 -13.68 -7.09 18.33
C ASP A 200 -13.71 -5.88 17.37
N MET A 201 -13.05 -5.95 16.22
CA MET A 201 -13.12 -4.90 15.19
C MET A 201 -14.52 -4.81 14.56
N THR A 202 -15.25 -5.91 14.41
CA THR A 202 -16.66 -5.85 14.00
C THR A 202 -17.49 -5.04 15.00
N ARG A 203 -17.20 -5.19 16.31
CA ARG A 203 -17.83 -4.41 17.37
C ARG A 203 -17.41 -2.94 17.31
N PHE A 204 -16.13 -2.64 17.05
CA PHE A 204 -15.64 -1.27 16.90
C PHE A 204 -16.43 -0.52 15.81
N ILE A 205 -16.50 -1.08 14.61
CA ILE A 205 -17.23 -0.47 13.49
C ILE A 205 -18.74 -0.38 13.78
N GLN A 206 -19.33 -1.39 14.43
CA GLN A 206 -20.74 -1.34 14.80
C GLN A 206 -21.03 -0.25 15.86
N ASP A 207 -20.18 -0.13 16.88
CA ASP A 207 -20.34 0.87 17.93
C ASP A 207 -20.07 2.28 17.36
N SER A 208 -19.11 2.44 16.43
CA SER A 208 -18.84 3.70 15.71
C SER A 208 -20.06 4.12 14.87
N ALA A 209 -20.63 3.20 14.10
CA ALA A 209 -21.83 3.46 13.31
C ALA A 209 -23.03 3.85 14.18
N ASN A 210 -23.20 3.17 15.32
CA ASN A 210 -24.27 3.47 16.27
C ASN A 210 -24.08 4.84 16.94
N ALA A 211 -22.84 5.19 17.33
CA ALA A 211 -22.53 6.46 17.96
C ALA A 211 -22.75 7.62 16.98
N TRP A 212 -22.26 7.51 15.76
CA TRP A 212 -22.51 8.50 14.71
C TRP A 212 -24.01 8.66 14.39
N TYR A 213 -24.73 7.55 14.20
CA TYR A 213 -26.17 7.60 13.95
C TYR A 213 -26.93 8.27 15.10
N ALA A 214 -26.57 7.95 16.36
CA ALA A 214 -27.18 8.58 17.53
C ALA A 214 -26.90 10.09 17.58
N ALA A 215 -25.70 10.54 17.21
CA ALA A 215 -25.35 11.96 17.12
C ALA A 215 -26.18 12.68 16.05
N GLU A 216 -26.36 12.09 14.88
CA GLU A 216 -27.20 12.63 13.80
C GLU A 216 -28.68 12.74 14.23
N LYS A 217 -29.20 11.73 14.94
CA LYS A 217 -30.56 11.76 15.52
C LYS A 217 -30.69 12.86 16.60
N ALA A 218 -29.66 13.04 17.44
CA ALA A 218 -29.63 14.10 18.44
C ALA A 218 -29.58 15.50 17.82
N ALA A 219 -28.94 15.64 16.65
CA ALA A 219 -28.94 16.85 15.83
C ALA A 219 -30.31 17.12 15.16
N GLY A 220 -31.25 16.19 15.28
CA GLY A 220 -32.64 16.33 14.80
C GLY A 220 -32.87 15.80 13.38
N LYS A 221 -31.92 15.08 12.79
CA LYS A 221 -32.10 14.47 11.47
C LYS A 221 -33.07 13.28 11.51
N THR A 222 -33.85 13.13 10.47
CA THR A 222 -34.72 11.96 10.25
C THR A 222 -33.92 10.81 9.65
N ASP A 223 -34.44 9.59 9.68
CA ASP A 223 -33.82 8.42 9.08
C ASP A 223 -33.71 8.56 7.56
N GLU A 224 -34.70 9.22 6.95
CA GLU A 224 -34.69 9.51 5.52
C GLU A 224 -33.59 10.50 5.13
N GLU A 225 -33.34 11.53 5.95
CA GLU A 225 -32.26 12.50 5.72
C GLU A 225 -30.90 11.85 5.91
N ILE A 226 -30.72 11.02 6.94
CA ILE A 226 -29.49 10.27 7.17
C ILE A 226 -29.26 9.29 6.01
N LYS A 227 -30.27 8.56 5.59
CA LYS A 227 -30.17 7.64 4.46
C LYS A 227 -29.79 8.37 3.16
N ALA A 228 -30.42 9.54 2.91
CA ALA A 228 -30.11 10.32 1.71
C ALA A 228 -28.66 10.81 1.68
N TYR A 229 -28.13 11.20 2.84
CA TYR A 229 -26.71 11.54 3.00
C TYR A 229 -25.80 10.33 2.75
N LEU A 230 -26.08 9.18 3.36
CA LEU A 230 -25.30 7.97 3.19
C LEU A 230 -25.31 7.43 1.75
N ALA A 231 -26.40 7.67 1.00
CA ALA A 231 -26.51 7.26 -0.41
C ALA A 231 -25.53 8.00 -1.36
N GLU A 232 -24.91 9.10 -0.91
CA GLU A 232 -23.85 9.77 -1.65
C GLU A 232 -22.53 8.96 -1.67
N PHE A 233 -22.41 7.99 -0.75
CA PHE A 233 -21.26 7.10 -0.57
C PHE A 233 -21.54 5.65 -1.01
N ASP A 234 -22.66 5.40 -1.69
CA ASP A 234 -23.07 4.11 -2.25
C ASP A 234 -23.32 4.29 -3.76
N GLN A 235 -22.25 4.20 -4.55
CA GLN A 235 -22.25 4.45 -5.98
C GLN A 235 -21.87 3.22 -6.80
N TRP A 236 -21.21 2.22 -6.15
CA TRP A 236 -20.60 1.09 -6.83
C TRP A 236 -21.07 -0.26 -6.29
N ASP A 237 -21.38 -1.23 -7.16
CA ASP A 237 -21.37 -2.66 -6.83
C ASP A 237 -19.93 -3.19 -7.02
N ARG A 238 -19.09 -3.00 -6.01
CA ARG A 238 -17.65 -3.31 -6.06
C ARG A 238 -17.35 -4.80 -6.27
N TYR A 239 -18.32 -5.67 -6.01
CA TYR A 239 -18.18 -7.12 -6.05
C TYR A 239 -19.01 -7.80 -7.14
N ASP A 240 -19.67 -7.01 -8.01
CA ASP A 240 -20.52 -7.52 -9.09
C ASP A 240 -21.48 -8.63 -8.57
N TYR A 241 -22.31 -8.25 -7.58
CA TYR A 241 -23.14 -9.21 -6.84
C TYR A 241 -24.08 -9.97 -7.77
N ASP A 242 -24.70 -9.30 -8.73
CA ASP A 242 -25.61 -9.88 -9.70
C ASP A 242 -24.92 -10.47 -10.93
N ARG A 243 -23.59 -10.27 -11.06
CA ARG A 243 -22.70 -10.84 -12.08
C ARG A 243 -22.98 -10.36 -13.51
N ASP A 244 -23.41 -9.14 -13.63
CA ASP A 244 -23.70 -8.54 -14.94
C ASP A 244 -22.52 -7.76 -15.54
N GLY A 245 -21.50 -7.46 -14.70
CA GLY A 245 -20.28 -6.72 -15.05
C GLY A 245 -20.44 -5.21 -15.06
N ASN A 246 -21.57 -4.69 -14.57
CA ASN A 246 -21.79 -3.28 -14.32
C ASN A 246 -21.46 -2.97 -12.86
N PHE A 247 -20.32 -2.31 -12.64
CA PHE A 247 -19.88 -1.91 -11.30
C PHE A 247 -20.37 -0.51 -10.92
N THR A 248 -21.10 0.20 -11.80
CA THR A 248 -21.55 1.58 -11.58
C THR A 248 -23.01 1.59 -11.18
N GLU A 249 -23.31 1.01 -10.03
CA GLU A 249 -24.66 0.98 -9.48
C GLU A 249 -24.62 0.81 -7.96
N PRO A 250 -25.53 1.46 -7.22
CA PRO A 250 -25.55 1.35 -5.76
C PRO A 250 -26.00 -0.03 -5.34
N ASP A 251 -25.34 -0.56 -4.31
CA ASP A 251 -25.58 -1.92 -3.81
C ASP A 251 -26.04 -1.97 -2.33
N GLY A 252 -26.11 -0.81 -1.68
CA GLY A 252 -26.54 -0.66 -0.27
C GLY A 252 -25.39 -0.71 0.73
N TYR A 253 -24.17 -0.82 0.27
CA TYR A 253 -22.96 -0.65 1.09
C TYR A 253 -22.35 0.73 0.88
N ILE A 254 -21.70 1.25 1.91
CA ILE A 254 -20.78 2.37 1.77
C ILE A 254 -19.54 1.86 1.01
N ASP A 255 -19.21 2.50 -0.11
CA ASP A 255 -18.14 2.07 -1.01
C ASP A 255 -16.77 2.13 -0.34
N HIS A 256 -16.47 3.27 0.31
CA HIS A 256 -15.21 3.54 0.99
C HIS A 256 -15.49 4.11 2.37
N PHE A 257 -15.29 3.31 3.39
CA PHE A 257 -15.52 3.69 4.77
C PHE A 257 -14.21 3.68 5.56
N GLN A 258 -13.97 4.75 6.30
CA GLN A 258 -12.78 4.95 7.10
C GLN A 258 -13.16 5.30 8.54
N ALA A 259 -12.49 4.70 9.52
CA ALA A 259 -12.65 4.97 10.94
C ALA A 259 -11.33 5.42 11.57
N VAL A 260 -11.17 6.72 11.74
CA VAL A 260 -10.02 7.30 12.44
C VAL A 260 -10.23 7.17 13.94
N HIS A 261 -9.33 6.47 14.62
CA HIS A 261 -9.42 6.27 16.06
C HIS A 261 -8.52 7.23 16.85
N ALA A 262 -8.97 7.64 18.03
CA ALA A 262 -8.18 8.43 18.96
C ALA A 262 -6.99 7.62 19.48
N GLY A 263 -5.87 8.29 19.79
CA GLY A 263 -4.66 7.69 20.31
C GLY A 263 -3.65 7.25 19.24
N GLU A 264 -2.51 6.74 19.71
CA GLU A 264 -1.42 6.27 18.86
C GLU A 264 -1.67 4.85 18.34
N ASP A 265 -1.14 4.56 17.16
CA ASP A 265 -1.24 3.25 16.52
C ASP A 265 -0.25 2.23 17.07
N GLN A 266 -0.68 0.97 17.14
CA GLN A 266 0.20 -0.13 17.53
C GLN A 266 1.41 -0.28 16.59
N SER A 267 1.26 -0.03 15.28
CA SER A 267 2.35 -0.09 14.31
C SER A 267 3.38 1.01 14.53
N ALA A 268 2.98 2.13 15.10
CA ALA A 268 3.86 3.24 15.47
C ALA A 268 4.47 3.12 16.88
N GLY A 269 4.29 1.98 17.55
CA GLY A 269 4.89 1.68 18.85
C GLY A 269 3.99 1.87 20.06
N ALA A 270 2.69 2.10 19.85
CA ALA A 270 1.71 2.03 20.93
C ALA A 270 1.65 0.62 21.54
N PRO A 271 1.07 0.45 22.74
CA PRO A 271 0.97 -0.86 23.37
C PRO A 271 0.23 -1.89 22.49
N SER A 272 0.56 -3.17 22.67
CA SER A 272 -0.02 -4.29 21.89
C SER A 272 -1.54 -4.45 21.98
N TRP A 273 -2.20 -3.71 22.85
CA TRP A 273 -3.66 -3.66 22.96
C TRP A 273 -4.28 -2.50 22.19
N ALA A 274 -3.49 -1.57 21.65
CA ALA A 274 -3.98 -0.51 20.77
C ALA A 274 -4.40 -1.08 19.41
N ILE A 275 -5.18 -0.31 18.68
CA ILE A 275 -5.56 -0.65 17.32
C ILE A 275 -4.34 -0.53 16.41
N TRP A 276 -4.19 -1.45 15.49
CA TRP A 276 -3.23 -1.42 14.39
C TRP A 276 -3.94 -0.92 13.14
N ALA A 277 -3.43 0.10 12.48
CA ALA A 277 -3.96 0.59 11.21
C ALA A 277 -4.04 -0.56 10.20
N HIS A 278 -5.18 -0.71 9.55
CA HIS A 278 -5.40 -1.81 8.62
C HIS A 278 -6.65 -1.61 7.75
N ARG A 279 -6.66 -2.32 6.62
CA ARG A 279 -7.87 -2.55 5.83
C ARG A 279 -8.46 -3.92 6.18
N TRP A 280 -9.78 -3.99 6.36
CA TRP A 280 -10.49 -5.25 6.51
C TRP A 280 -11.97 -5.14 6.16
N SER A 281 -12.73 -6.21 6.49
CA SER A 281 -14.19 -6.26 6.39
C SER A 281 -14.83 -6.77 7.66
N VAL A 282 -15.96 -6.18 8.03
CA VAL A 282 -16.72 -6.57 9.22
C VAL A 282 -17.85 -7.51 8.90
N GLY A 283 -18.26 -8.29 9.91
CA GLY A 283 -19.41 -9.17 9.79
C GLY A 283 -19.28 -10.16 8.64
N GLN A 284 -18.07 -10.65 8.36
CA GLN A 284 -17.80 -11.56 7.24
C GLN A 284 -18.79 -12.74 7.27
N ARG A 285 -19.61 -12.81 6.26
CA ARG A 285 -20.59 -13.87 6.04
C ARG A 285 -20.55 -14.32 4.60
N GLY A 286 -20.93 -15.55 4.39
CA GLY A 286 -21.09 -16.03 3.02
C GLY A 286 -22.17 -15.24 2.27
N ARG A 287 -22.05 -15.23 0.94
CA ARG A 287 -23.02 -14.59 0.04
C ARG A 287 -24.46 -15.01 0.40
N GLY A 288 -25.36 -14.04 0.54
CA GLY A 288 -26.77 -14.25 0.77
C GLY A 288 -27.21 -14.41 2.23
N VAL A 289 -26.30 -14.24 3.23
CA VAL A 289 -26.63 -14.43 4.65
C VAL A 289 -27.13 -13.14 5.31
N GLU A 290 -26.32 -12.09 5.33
CA GLU A 290 -26.64 -10.79 5.94
C GLU A 290 -26.21 -9.67 5.00
N GLY A 291 -26.79 -8.47 5.14
CA GLY A 291 -26.49 -7.29 4.33
C GLY A 291 -27.74 -6.60 3.82
N PRO A 292 -27.60 -5.67 2.88
CA PRO A 292 -28.71 -5.03 2.18
C PRO A 292 -29.71 -6.02 1.61
N SER A 293 -30.93 -5.59 1.36
CA SER A 293 -32.06 -6.48 1.01
C SER A 293 -31.83 -7.37 -0.21
N PHE A 294 -30.98 -6.94 -1.16
CA PHE A 294 -30.70 -7.64 -2.41
C PHE A 294 -29.22 -8.06 -2.53
N ASN A 295 -28.29 -7.35 -1.87
CA ASN A 295 -26.86 -7.62 -1.93
C ASN A 295 -26.35 -7.99 -0.53
N LYS A 296 -26.02 -9.25 -0.29
CA LYS A 296 -25.74 -9.76 1.06
C LYS A 296 -24.37 -10.40 1.13
N PHE A 297 -23.41 -9.65 1.68
CA PHE A 297 -22.05 -10.12 1.95
C PHE A 297 -21.62 -10.03 3.41
N GLY A 298 -22.56 -9.77 4.33
CA GLY A 298 -22.27 -9.46 5.73
C GLY A 298 -22.28 -7.95 5.97
N GLY A 299 -21.51 -7.48 6.94
CA GLY A 299 -21.43 -6.07 7.28
C GLY A 299 -22.20 -5.72 8.56
N VAL A 300 -22.19 -4.44 8.90
CA VAL A 300 -22.95 -3.84 9.98
C VAL A 300 -23.86 -2.74 9.43
N GLN A 301 -25.09 -2.68 9.91
CA GLN A 301 -26.05 -1.69 9.44
C GLN A 301 -25.90 -0.37 10.22
N ILE A 302 -25.99 0.76 9.54
CA ILE A 302 -25.99 2.09 10.14
C ILE A 302 -27.41 2.45 10.57
N GLY A 303 -27.70 2.30 11.86
CA GLY A 303 -29.05 2.55 12.41
C GLY A 303 -30.15 1.83 11.62
N ASP A 304 -31.30 2.49 11.44
CA ASP A 304 -32.44 1.96 10.69
C ASP A 304 -32.48 2.44 9.22
N THR A 305 -31.34 2.87 8.68
CA THR A 305 -31.26 3.48 7.33
C THR A 305 -31.36 2.47 6.18
N GLY A 306 -31.00 1.22 6.44
CA GLY A 306 -30.83 0.21 5.40
C GLY A 306 -29.48 0.29 4.64
N MET A 307 -28.60 1.22 5.03
CA MET A 307 -27.23 1.34 4.53
C MET A 307 -26.29 0.55 5.44
N TRP A 308 -25.24 -0.04 4.84
CA TRP A 308 -24.37 -0.97 5.52
C TRP A 308 -22.89 -0.59 5.33
N ILE A 309 -22.07 -0.90 6.33
CA ILE A 309 -20.61 -0.89 6.23
C ILE A 309 -20.15 -2.34 6.20
N ARG A 310 -19.33 -2.70 5.21
CA ARG A 310 -18.66 -3.99 5.12
C ARG A 310 -17.15 -3.83 5.10
N ASP A 311 -16.63 -3.24 4.05
CA ASP A 311 -15.21 -2.92 3.94
C ASP A 311 -14.90 -1.64 4.71
N TYR A 312 -13.75 -1.61 5.35
CA TYR A 312 -13.31 -0.44 6.11
C TYR A 312 -11.78 -0.36 6.15
N THR A 313 -11.30 0.83 6.34
CA THR A 313 -9.94 1.10 6.82
C THR A 313 -10.01 1.73 8.20
N THR A 314 -8.94 1.60 8.98
CA THR A 314 -8.81 2.29 10.27
C THR A 314 -7.39 2.81 10.45
N GLU A 315 -7.28 4.05 10.89
CA GLU A 315 -6.04 4.80 11.06
C GLU A 315 -6.06 5.57 12.40
N PRO A 316 -4.89 5.86 12.99
CA PRO A 316 -4.83 6.64 14.23
C PRO A 316 -5.04 8.13 13.99
N GLU A 317 -5.45 8.86 15.04
CA GLU A 317 -5.58 10.32 14.95
C GLU A 317 -4.27 11.01 14.55
N ASN A 318 -3.13 10.45 14.93
CA ASN A 318 -1.82 10.97 14.58
C ASN A 318 -1.17 10.25 13.39
N GLY A 319 -1.96 9.65 12.53
CA GLY A 319 -1.50 9.10 11.27
C GLY A 319 -1.04 10.21 10.31
N GLY A 320 0.14 10.04 9.71
CA GLY A 320 0.55 10.86 8.58
C GLY A 320 -0.22 10.47 7.31
N LEU A 321 -0.17 11.32 6.29
CA LEU A 321 -0.83 11.10 5.00
C LEU A 321 -0.57 9.70 4.41
N GLY A 322 0.65 9.17 4.65
CA GLY A 322 1.09 7.88 4.08
C GLY A 322 0.30 6.69 4.58
N VAL A 323 -0.08 6.64 5.87
CA VAL A 323 -0.88 5.52 6.37
C VAL A 323 -2.30 5.56 5.79
N PHE A 324 -2.92 6.72 5.74
CA PHE A 324 -4.24 6.88 5.11
C PHE A 324 -4.23 6.44 3.64
N ALA A 325 -3.20 6.86 2.90
CA ALA A 325 -3.07 6.51 1.49
C ALA A 325 -2.77 5.02 1.27
N HIS A 326 -1.98 4.40 2.13
CA HIS A 326 -1.62 2.99 2.07
C HIS A 326 -2.84 2.09 2.32
N GLU A 327 -3.57 2.33 3.42
CA GLU A 327 -4.76 1.55 3.77
C GLU A 327 -5.86 1.67 2.70
N TYR A 328 -6.06 2.88 2.18
CA TYR A 328 -7.00 3.09 1.09
C TYR A 328 -6.59 2.36 -0.19
N ALA A 329 -5.30 2.27 -0.50
CA ALA A 329 -4.83 1.50 -1.65
C ALA A 329 -5.14 0.00 -1.52
N HIS A 330 -5.14 -0.55 -0.30
CA HIS A 330 -5.68 -1.89 -0.04
C HIS A 330 -7.18 -1.97 -0.32
N ASP A 331 -7.94 -0.96 0.05
CA ASP A 331 -9.37 -0.92 -0.24
C ASP A 331 -9.64 -0.84 -1.75
N LEU A 332 -8.78 -0.19 -2.52
CA LEU A 332 -8.79 -0.22 -3.98
C LEU A 332 -8.42 -1.60 -4.56
N GLY A 333 -7.79 -2.49 -3.78
CA GLY A 333 -7.48 -3.88 -4.14
C GLY A 333 -6.00 -4.20 -4.32
N LEU A 334 -5.09 -3.32 -3.92
CA LEU A 334 -3.65 -3.60 -3.97
C LEU A 334 -3.21 -4.40 -2.74
N PRO A 335 -2.26 -5.34 -2.88
CA PRO A 335 -1.65 -6.04 -1.76
C PRO A 335 -0.46 -5.25 -1.20
N ASP A 336 -0.01 -5.65 -0.01
CA ASP A 336 1.31 -5.28 0.49
C ASP A 336 2.41 -5.71 -0.48
N LEU A 337 3.37 -4.82 -0.71
CA LEU A 337 4.58 -5.11 -1.47
C LEU A 337 5.83 -5.16 -0.58
N TYR A 338 5.70 -4.96 0.73
CA TYR A 338 6.73 -5.33 1.70
C TYR A 338 6.66 -6.82 2.08
N ASP A 339 7.57 -7.28 2.90
CA ASP A 339 7.64 -8.70 3.35
C ASP A 339 6.77 -8.91 4.59
N THR A 340 5.52 -9.32 4.41
CA THR A 340 4.54 -9.57 5.49
C THR A 340 4.89 -10.76 6.39
N ALA A 341 5.96 -11.49 6.11
CA ALA A 341 6.47 -12.57 6.96
C ALA A 341 7.51 -12.09 7.99
N GLY A 342 7.64 -10.79 8.22
CA GLY A 342 8.55 -10.21 9.21
C GLY A 342 9.97 -10.01 8.68
N GLY A 343 10.12 -9.75 7.38
CA GLY A 343 11.36 -9.39 6.73
C GLY A 343 11.27 -8.06 5.98
N GLU A 344 12.35 -7.70 5.30
CA GLU A 344 12.39 -6.59 4.35
C GLU A 344 12.71 -7.11 2.95
N ASN A 345 12.28 -6.38 1.92
CA ASN A 345 12.64 -6.64 0.53
C ASN A 345 13.11 -5.37 -0.19
N GLY A 346 13.51 -5.51 -1.45
CA GLY A 346 14.04 -4.41 -2.25
C GLY A 346 13.02 -3.37 -2.71
N THR A 347 11.73 -3.54 -2.44
CA THR A 347 10.68 -2.59 -2.83
C THR A 347 10.85 -1.26 -2.09
N GLY A 348 11.16 -1.31 -0.79
CA GLY A 348 11.59 -0.16 0.01
C GLY A 348 10.75 1.10 -0.21
N PHE A 349 11.41 2.23 -0.46
CA PHE A 349 10.76 3.52 -0.72
C PHE A 349 10.22 3.68 -2.16
N TRP A 350 10.38 2.68 -3.04
CA TRP A 350 9.92 2.78 -4.44
C TRP A 350 8.40 2.82 -4.60
N THR A 351 7.63 2.47 -3.58
CA THR A 351 6.17 2.46 -3.64
C THR A 351 5.49 2.78 -2.32
N LEU A 352 4.31 3.41 -2.43
CA LEU A 352 3.36 3.58 -1.34
C LEU A 352 3.00 2.26 -0.65
N MET A 353 2.94 1.13 -1.39
CA MET A 353 2.57 -0.19 -0.85
C MET A 353 3.72 -0.91 -0.14
N SER A 354 4.78 -0.18 0.22
CA SER A 354 5.90 -0.60 1.05
C SER A 354 6.36 0.60 1.90
N SER A 355 7.64 0.69 2.23
CA SER A 355 8.18 1.77 3.08
C SER A 355 7.99 3.19 2.52
N GLY A 356 7.59 3.34 1.25
CA GLY A 356 7.24 4.63 0.67
C GLY A 356 6.10 5.36 1.39
N SER A 357 5.23 4.64 2.11
CA SER A 357 4.19 5.24 2.97
C SER A 357 4.76 5.99 4.19
N TRP A 358 5.99 5.70 4.58
CA TRP A 358 6.64 6.27 5.76
C TRP A 358 7.53 7.48 5.46
N MET A 359 7.60 7.91 4.21
CA MET A 359 8.45 9.04 3.84
C MET A 359 7.91 10.37 4.38
N GLY A 360 8.83 11.30 4.57
CA GLY A 360 8.56 12.66 5.03
C GLY A 360 9.80 13.53 4.79
N HIS A 361 9.68 14.82 5.03
CA HIS A 361 10.80 15.76 4.84
C HIS A 361 11.83 15.75 5.98
N GLY A 362 11.67 14.88 6.99
CA GLY A 362 12.57 14.82 8.14
C GLY A 362 12.46 16.01 9.09
N ASP A 363 11.35 16.73 9.06
CA ASP A 363 11.09 17.95 9.82
C ASP A 363 10.32 17.70 11.13
N GLY A 364 10.21 16.45 11.53
CA GLY A 364 9.65 16.08 12.83
C GLY A 364 8.44 15.17 12.78
N ALA A 365 8.19 14.48 11.66
CA ALA A 365 7.16 13.46 11.57
C ALA A 365 7.46 12.48 10.42
N ILE A 366 6.98 11.25 10.53
CA ILE A 366 7.04 10.26 9.45
C ILE A 366 5.70 10.16 8.73
N GLY A 367 5.74 9.70 7.48
CA GLY A 367 4.55 9.44 6.68
C GLY A 367 3.80 10.69 6.25
N THR A 368 4.40 11.86 6.33
CA THR A 368 3.76 13.13 5.94
C THR A 368 3.77 13.35 4.43
N THR A 369 4.78 12.82 3.74
CA THR A 369 4.98 12.97 2.30
C THR A 369 5.31 11.60 1.70
N PRO A 370 4.32 10.71 1.51
CA PRO A 370 4.56 9.37 0.99
C PRO A 370 4.96 9.39 -0.49
N ASN A 371 5.67 8.35 -0.93
CA ASN A 371 6.01 8.19 -2.33
C ASN A 371 4.82 7.68 -3.16
N HIS A 372 4.91 7.86 -4.46
CA HIS A 372 3.94 7.35 -5.42
C HIS A 372 3.97 5.82 -5.53
N MET A 373 2.89 5.27 -6.05
CA MET A 373 2.82 3.88 -6.54
C MET A 373 3.74 3.68 -7.75
N GLY A 374 4.28 2.48 -7.92
CA GLY A 374 5.02 2.08 -9.10
C GLY A 374 4.13 1.69 -10.29
N ALA A 375 4.76 1.35 -11.41
CA ALA A 375 4.06 1.02 -12.65
C ALA A 375 3.11 -0.19 -12.49
N TRP A 376 3.45 -1.17 -11.66
CA TRP A 376 2.61 -2.35 -11.49
C TRP A 376 1.28 -2.01 -10.80
N GLU A 377 1.32 -1.27 -9.70
CA GLU A 377 0.13 -0.84 -8.96
C GLU A 377 -0.77 0.03 -9.84
N LYS A 378 -0.17 1.00 -10.55
CA LYS A 378 -0.90 1.85 -11.49
C LYS A 378 -1.52 1.04 -12.64
N LEU A 379 -0.86 -0.02 -13.09
CA LEU A 379 -1.41 -0.95 -14.07
C LEU A 379 -2.62 -1.70 -13.51
N GLN A 380 -2.55 -2.20 -12.27
CA GLN A 380 -3.67 -2.90 -11.63
C GLN A 380 -4.89 -1.98 -11.47
N LEU A 381 -4.66 -0.71 -11.16
CA LEU A 381 -5.72 0.29 -10.98
C LEU A 381 -6.20 0.93 -12.31
N GLY A 382 -5.54 0.60 -13.44
CA GLY A 382 -5.88 1.14 -14.75
C GLY A 382 -5.45 2.60 -14.96
N TRP A 383 -4.48 3.07 -14.19
CA TRP A 383 -3.96 4.44 -14.25
C TRP A 383 -2.72 4.60 -15.13
N LEU A 384 -2.21 3.51 -15.69
CA LEU A 384 -0.97 3.48 -16.46
C LEU A 384 -1.22 3.50 -17.97
N ASP A 385 -0.58 4.41 -18.69
CA ASP A 385 -0.40 4.31 -20.14
C ASP A 385 0.87 3.50 -20.43
N TYR A 386 0.75 2.43 -21.17
CA TYR A 386 1.87 1.54 -21.44
C TYR A 386 1.92 1.06 -22.89
N GLU A 387 3.10 0.63 -23.31
CA GLU A 387 3.32 -0.16 -24.51
C GLU A 387 3.79 -1.57 -24.14
N VAL A 388 3.50 -2.55 -25.01
CA VAL A 388 3.96 -3.93 -24.79
C VAL A 388 5.09 -4.24 -25.76
N ALA A 389 6.23 -4.66 -25.20
CA ALA A 389 7.35 -5.24 -25.92
C ALA A 389 7.45 -6.74 -25.67
N ARG A 390 8.27 -7.46 -26.41
CA ARG A 390 8.46 -8.91 -26.28
C ARG A 390 9.91 -9.29 -26.33
N THR A 391 10.32 -10.23 -25.50
CA THR A 391 11.64 -10.84 -25.53
C THR A 391 12.01 -11.30 -26.94
N GLY A 392 13.23 -10.97 -27.38
CA GLY A 392 13.76 -11.36 -28.69
C GLY A 392 13.17 -10.59 -29.88
N VAL A 393 12.38 -9.55 -29.64
CA VAL A 393 11.87 -8.62 -30.67
C VAL A 393 12.41 -7.23 -30.40
N GLU A 394 13.31 -6.77 -31.26
CA GLU A 394 13.85 -5.42 -31.11
C GLU A 394 12.76 -4.35 -31.29
N SER A 395 12.67 -3.45 -30.33
CA SER A 395 11.75 -2.33 -30.34
C SER A 395 12.33 -1.10 -29.64
N THR A 396 11.80 0.09 -29.96
CA THR A 396 12.23 1.36 -29.38
C THR A 396 11.02 2.11 -28.85
N HIS A 397 11.07 2.55 -27.62
CA HIS A 397 10.00 3.19 -26.90
C HIS A 397 10.43 4.56 -26.35
N ARG A 398 9.47 5.46 -26.19
CA ARG A 398 9.72 6.78 -25.61
C ARG A 398 8.80 6.95 -24.41
N LEU A 399 9.39 6.96 -23.23
CA LEU A 399 8.68 7.04 -21.95
C LEU A 399 8.60 8.47 -21.46
N GLY A 400 7.41 8.90 -21.01
CA GLY A 400 7.21 10.04 -20.12
C GLY A 400 7.48 9.66 -18.67
N ALA A 401 7.34 10.63 -17.76
CA ALA A 401 7.37 10.34 -16.34
C ALA A 401 6.16 9.48 -15.93
N SER A 402 6.33 8.63 -14.92
CA SER A 402 5.33 7.63 -14.53
C SER A 402 4.04 8.23 -13.90
N TYR A 403 4.06 9.49 -13.54
CA TYR A 403 2.94 10.22 -12.92
C TYR A 403 2.42 11.38 -13.77
N HIS A 404 2.94 11.58 -14.96
CA HIS A 404 2.53 12.71 -15.79
C HIS A 404 1.84 12.24 -17.07
N ALA A 405 0.58 12.63 -17.26
CA ALA A 405 -0.15 12.36 -18.49
C ALA A 405 0.47 13.09 -19.67
N THR A 406 1.31 12.42 -20.42
CA THR A 406 1.91 12.91 -21.66
C THR A 406 1.32 12.16 -22.85
N ARG A 407 1.76 12.52 -24.07
CA ARG A 407 1.47 11.72 -25.27
C ARG A 407 2.31 10.45 -25.38
N ASN A 408 3.29 10.29 -24.47
CA ASN A 408 4.14 9.12 -24.44
C ASN A 408 3.61 8.15 -23.38
N PRO A 409 3.80 6.85 -23.55
CA PRO A 409 3.52 5.87 -22.49
C PRO A 409 4.38 6.18 -21.26
N GLN A 410 3.88 5.77 -20.09
CA GLN A 410 4.54 5.93 -18.80
C GLN A 410 5.45 4.73 -18.50
N ALA A 411 5.13 3.58 -19.09
CA ALA A 411 5.92 2.36 -18.93
C ALA A 411 5.92 1.50 -20.20
N VAL A 412 6.91 0.60 -20.25
CA VAL A 412 6.91 -0.53 -21.19
C VAL A 412 6.78 -1.81 -20.38
N ILE A 413 5.83 -2.66 -20.76
CA ILE A 413 5.68 -4.01 -20.25
C ILE A 413 6.34 -4.97 -21.23
N VAL A 414 7.39 -5.66 -20.80
CA VAL A 414 8.07 -6.65 -21.62
C VAL A 414 7.53 -8.03 -21.30
N GLU A 415 6.81 -8.63 -22.23
CA GLU A 415 6.29 -10.00 -22.13
C GLU A 415 7.46 -10.98 -22.29
N LEU A 416 7.64 -11.86 -21.30
CA LEU A 416 8.69 -12.87 -21.26
C LEU A 416 8.10 -14.24 -21.58
N PRO A 417 8.94 -15.23 -21.93
CA PRO A 417 8.49 -16.62 -21.96
C PRO A 417 7.95 -17.05 -20.59
N ASP A 418 6.85 -17.79 -20.57
CA ASP A 418 6.34 -18.40 -19.35
C ASP A 418 7.44 -19.23 -18.66
N ASP A 419 7.33 -19.39 -17.34
CA ASP A 419 8.19 -20.32 -16.62
C ASP A 419 7.90 -21.79 -16.97
N ALA A 420 8.67 -22.71 -16.42
CA ALA A 420 8.49 -24.14 -16.69
C ALA A 420 7.15 -24.71 -16.20
N ALA A 421 6.48 -24.01 -15.27
CA ALA A 421 5.14 -24.38 -14.77
C ALA A 421 4.01 -23.71 -15.56
N GLY A 422 4.34 -22.78 -16.47
CA GLY A 422 3.38 -22.05 -17.31
C GLY A 422 2.87 -20.76 -16.67
N ASN A 423 3.58 -20.23 -15.66
CA ASN A 423 3.26 -18.94 -15.08
C ASN A 423 3.82 -17.82 -15.96
N ALA A 424 3.02 -16.77 -16.17
CA ALA A 424 3.42 -15.60 -16.92
C ALA A 424 4.47 -14.79 -16.17
N ARG A 425 5.34 -14.11 -16.91
CA ARG A 425 6.40 -13.26 -16.35
C ARG A 425 6.57 -12.02 -17.20
N TYR A 426 6.87 -10.89 -16.55
CA TYR A 426 7.01 -9.61 -17.23
C TYR A 426 8.12 -8.78 -16.59
N TYR A 427 8.74 -7.89 -17.37
CA TYR A 427 9.42 -6.74 -16.82
C TYR A 427 8.57 -5.50 -17.07
N LEU A 428 8.45 -4.65 -16.06
CA LEU A 428 7.89 -3.32 -16.21
C LEU A 428 9.05 -2.32 -16.14
N ALA A 429 9.17 -1.49 -17.15
CA ALA A 429 10.21 -0.47 -17.21
C ALA A 429 9.54 0.90 -17.20
N GLU A 430 9.71 1.66 -16.12
CA GLU A 430 9.23 3.02 -15.94
C GLU A 430 10.38 3.98 -15.70
N TYR A 431 10.23 5.24 -16.09
CA TYR A 431 11.26 6.24 -15.83
C TYR A 431 10.86 7.10 -14.64
N ARG A 432 11.51 6.87 -13.50
CA ARG A 432 11.29 7.59 -12.24
C ARG A 432 12.06 8.90 -12.27
N GLN A 433 11.35 9.98 -11.93
CA GLN A 433 11.87 11.34 -11.83
C GLN A 433 11.07 12.07 -10.75
N TYR A 434 11.72 12.96 -10.02
CA TYR A 434 11.05 13.85 -9.07
C TYR A 434 10.65 15.13 -9.82
N PHE A 435 9.48 15.15 -10.44
CA PHE A 435 9.11 16.18 -11.40
C PHE A 435 7.67 16.71 -11.24
N GLY A 436 6.78 16.00 -10.57
CA GLY A 436 5.41 16.42 -10.26
C GLY A 436 5.36 17.56 -9.24
N GLU A 437 4.20 18.09 -9.00
CA GLU A 437 4.01 19.13 -7.98
C GLU A 437 4.21 18.55 -6.57
N TYR A 438 3.56 17.42 -6.30
CA TYR A 438 3.71 16.68 -5.06
C TYR A 438 5.08 15.99 -4.96
N GLU A 439 5.46 15.18 -5.96
CA GLU A 439 6.67 14.34 -5.89
C GLU A 439 7.97 15.17 -5.89
N SER A 440 7.97 16.41 -6.43
CA SER A 440 9.16 17.27 -6.36
C SER A 440 9.53 17.67 -4.94
N THR A 441 8.56 17.75 -4.04
CA THR A 441 8.79 18.05 -2.62
C THR A 441 9.64 16.96 -1.94
N LEU A 442 9.56 15.71 -2.39
CA LEU A 442 10.39 14.62 -1.90
C LEU A 442 11.88 14.82 -2.18
N ARG A 443 12.23 15.65 -3.17
CA ARG A 443 13.62 15.95 -3.53
C ARG A 443 14.18 17.17 -2.81
N ASP A 444 13.35 18.13 -2.45
CA ASP A 444 13.81 19.47 -2.05
C ASP A 444 14.31 19.55 -0.61
N GLY A 445 14.10 18.53 0.23
CA GLY A 445 14.58 18.48 1.60
C GLY A 445 14.08 19.64 2.50
N PRO A 446 14.53 19.76 3.72
CA PRO A 446 15.72 19.15 4.30
C PRO A 446 15.59 17.67 4.56
N TYR A 447 16.69 16.94 4.37
CA TYR A 447 16.75 15.52 4.68
C TYR A 447 17.33 15.33 6.07
N ASN A 448 16.71 14.48 6.88
CA ASN A 448 17.24 14.09 8.18
C ASN A 448 17.69 12.62 8.14
N PHE A 449 19.00 12.42 8.16
CA PHE A 449 19.63 11.09 8.20
C PHE A 449 20.37 10.82 9.51
N GLY A 450 20.18 11.67 10.51
CA GLY A 450 20.73 11.47 11.83
C GLY A 450 19.92 10.44 12.60
N TRP A 451 20.17 9.16 12.35
CA TRP A 451 19.51 8.08 13.05
C TRP A 451 20.14 7.86 14.42
N GLY A 452 19.30 7.82 15.46
CA GLY A 452 19.72 7.64 16.83
C GLY A 452 19.14 6.39 17.50
N LEU A 453 19.43 6.23 18.78
CA LEU A 453 18.81 5.20 19.63
C LEU A 453 17.37 5.56 20.05
N SER A 454 16.94 6.76 19.74
CA SER A 454 15.57 7.27 19.87
C SER A 454 14.90 7.33 18.50
N ARG A 455 13.60 7.65 18.48
CA ARG A 455 12.78 7.71 17.25
C ARG A 455 13.26 8.66 16.12
N PRO A 456 14.29 9.51 16.25
CA PRO A 456 14.77 10.29 15.11
C PRO A 456 15.27 9.47 13.92
N ASP A 457 15.62 8.21 14.11
CA ASP A 457 16.03 7.32 13.01
C ASP A 457 14.88 6.78 12.14
N TRP A 458 13.66 7.14 12.46
CA TRP A 458 12.49 6.72 11.68
C TRP A 458 12.14 7.70 10.56
N VAL A 459 12.49 8.96 10.72
CA VAL A 459 12.21 9.96 9.71
C VAL A 459 13.25 9.86 8.60
N GLU A 460 12.96 9.00 7.66
CA GLU A 460 13.82 8.74 6.53
C GLU A 460 13.26 9.42 5.29
N HIS A 461 13.98 10.39 4.80
CA HIS A 461 13.74 10.94 3.48
C HIS A 461 15.08 11.21 2.81
N PHE A 462 15.37 10.49 1.76
CA PHE A 462 16.45 10.81 0.85
C PHE A 462 16.04 10.49 -0.58
N PRO A 463 16.47 11.27 -1.56
CA PRO A 463 16.04 11.07 -2.93
C PRO A 463 16.62 9.75 -3.44
N TYR A 464 15.72 8.86 -3.90
CA TYR A 464 16.15 7.76 -4.74
C TYR A 464 16.66 8.31 -6.07
N GLN A 465 17.59 7.59 -6.68
CA GLN A 465 18.20 8.06 -7.92
C GLN A 465 17.20 8.05 -9.08
N ASP A 466 17.12 9.15 -9.81
CA ASP A 466 16.36 9.22 -11.07
C ASP A 466 16.87 8.16 -12.05
N GLY A 467 16.00 7.64 -12.89
CA GLY A 467 16.38 6.71 -13.93
C GLY A 467 15.30 5.70 -14.29
N LEU A 468 15.68 4.75 -15.13
CA LEU A 468 14.80 3.67 -15.54
C LEU A 468 14.73 2.61 -14.43
N LEU A 469 13.62 2.55 -13.74
CA LEU A 469 13.33 1.46 -12.81
C LEU A 469 12.80 0.27 -13.60
N VAL A 470 13.45 -0.88 -13.46
CA VAL A 470 12.98 -2.15 -14.02
C VAL A 470 12.44 -3.00 -12.87
N THR A 471 11.17 -3.35 -12.95
CA THR A 471 10.51 -4.19 -11.96
C THR A 471 10.20 -5.56 -12.56
N TYR A 472 10.51 -6.64 -11.85
CA TYR A 472 10.20 -7.99 -12.26
C TYR A 472 8.85 -8.42 -11.68
N TRP A 473 7.84 -8.60 -12.52
CA TRP A 473 6.54 -9.15 -12.18
C TRP A 473 6.52 -10.64 -12.48
N ASN A 474 6.44 -11.45 -11.42
CA ASN A 474 6.49 -12.91 -11.48
C ASN A 474 5.20 -13.51 -10.91
N THR A 475 4.29 -13.94 -11.78
CA THR A 475 2.97 -14.47 -11.37
C THR A 475 3.04 -15.85 -10.69
N ALA A 476 4.22 -16.49 -10.64
CA ALA A 476 4.44 -17.68 -9.81
C ALA A 476 4.42 -17.37 -8.31
N GLN A 477 4.70 -16.12 -7.93
CA GLN A 477 4.68 -15.64 -6.55
C GLN A 477 3.37 -14.89 -6.28
N ARG A 478 2.89 -14.92 -5.04
CA ARG A 478 1.64 -14.25 -4.63
C ARG A 478 1.88 -13.07 -3.70
N ASN A 479 3.11 -12.88 -3.23
CA ASN A 479 3.53 -11.83 -2.33
C ASN A 479 5.02 -11.52 -2.54
N ASN A 480 5.52 -10.54 -1.79
CA ASN A 480 6.91 -10.13 -1.81
C ASN A 480 7.72 -10.64 -0.61
N ASN A 481 7.36 -11.78 -0.03
CA ASN A 481 7.99 -12.32 1.17
C ASN A 481 9.37 -12.94 0.87
N THR A 482 10.34 -12.09 0.57
CA THR A 482 11.71 -12.52 0.23
C THR A 482 12.45 -13.19 1.40
N SER A 483 11.97 -13.03 2.64
CA SER A 483 12.45 -13.81 3.79
C SER A 483 12.14 -15.30 3.67
N THR A 484 11.06 -15.66 2.99
CA THR A 484 10.63 -17.06 2.77
C THR A 484 11.06 -17.61 1.42
N HIS A 485 11.22 -16.75 0.41
CA HIS A 485 11.70 -17.12 -0.93
C HIS A 485 12.74 -16.10 -1.45
N PRO A 486 13.99 -16.18 -0.96
CA PRO A 486 15.02 -15.18 -1.19
C PRO A 486 15.29 -14.89 -2.67
N GLY A 487 15.21 -13.61 -3.04
CA GLY A 487 15.39 -13.12 -4.41
C GLY A 487 14.18 -13.29 -5.31
N GLU A 488 13.04 -13.76 -4.79
CA GLU A 488 11.83 -13.99 -5.55
C GLU A 488 10.64 -13.30 -4.87
N GLY A 489 9.74 -12.71 -5.66
CA GLY A 489 8.53 -12.03 -5.19
C GLY A 489 7.55 -11.79 -6.32
N LEU A 490 6.34 -11.34 -5.97
CA LEU A 490 5.31 -11.00 -6.94
C LEU A 490 5.79 -9.84 -7.85
N VAL A 491 6.30 -8.76 -7.23
CA VAL A 491 6.73 -7.54 -7.92
C VAL A 491 7.94 -6.97 -7.18
N LEU A 492 9.12 -7.14 -7.73
CA LEU A 492 10.36 -6.67 -7.11
C LEU A 492 11.13 -5.73 -8.04
N PRO A 493 11.60 -4.58 -7.58
CA PRO A 493 12.52 -3.74 -8.33
C PRO A 493 13.87 -4.44 -8.49
N VAL A 494 14.41 -4.42 -9.71
CA VAL A 494 15.71 -4.99 -10.00
C VAL A 494 16.78 -3.92 -9.81
N ASP A 495 17.63 -4.13 -8.83
CA ASP A 495 18.70 -3.19 -8.51
C ASP A 495 19.83 -3.27 -9.55
N ALA A 496 20.10 -2.15 -10.25
CA ALA A 496 21.19 -2.04 -11.19
C ALA A 496 22.57 -2.27 -10.54
N ARG A 497 22.65 -2.21 -9.20
CA ARG A 497 23.87 -2.31 -8.39
C ARG A 497 23.66 -3.18 -7.15
N PRO A 498 23.38 -4.50 -7.32
CA PRO A 498 22.84 -5.39 -6.28
C PRO A 498 23.81 -5.72 -5.15
N ALA A 499 25.06 -5.24 -5.20
CA ALA A 499 26.05 -5.53 -4.18
C ALA A 499 25.62 -5.02 -2.80
N ALA A 500 25.69 -5.89 -1.80
CA ALA A 500 25.27 -5.60 -0.43
C ALA A 500 25.96 -4.36 0.16
N LEU A 501 25.19 -3.36 0.53
CA LEU A 501 25.64 -2.17 1.25
C LEU A 501 25.75 -2.46 2.74
N ARG A 502 26.81 -1.96 3.36
CA ARG A 502 27.05 -2.18 4.80
C ARG A 502 27.49 -0.90 5.49
N TRP A 503 27.02 -0.75 6.69
CA TRP A 503 27.52 0.23 7.63
C TRP A 503 29.02 0.01 7.95
N SER A 504 29.69 1.04 8.45
CA SER A 504 31.13 0.95 8.81
C SER A 504 31.45 -0.08 9.91
N ASP A 505 30.45 -0.49 10.70
CA ASP A 505 30.54 -1.57 11.67
C ASP A 505 30.40 -2.98 11.06
N GLY A 506 30.04 -3.07 9.76
CA GLY A 506 29.87 -4.32 9.01
C GLY A 506 28.44 -4.84 8.95
N GLU A 507 27.50 -4.22 9.66
CA GLU A 507 26.08 -4.58 9.59
C GLU A 507 25.52 -4.26 8.19
N LEU A 508 24.60 -5.10 7.74
CA LEU A 508 23.89 -4.90 6.48
C LEU A 508 22.98 -3.68 6.60
N ALA A 509 23.04 -2.76 5.63
CA ALA A 509 22.08 -1.69 5.56
C ALA A 509 20.67 -2.23 5.23
N ARG A 510 19.62 -1.61 5.75
CA ARG A 510 18.22 -2.00 5.50
C ARG A 510 17.92 -2.00 4.00
N ASN A 511 16.98 -2.84 3.57
CA ASN A 511 16.70 -3.02 2.14
C ASN A 511 16.21 -1.73 1.46
N ARG A 512 15.49 -0.87 2.16
CA ARG A 512 15.11 0.45 1.65
C ARG A 512 16.31 1.37 1.37
N ILE A 513 17.45 1.17 2.04
CA ILE A 513 18.71 1.85 1.73
C ILE A 513 19.42 1.13 0.58
N GLN A 514 19.41 -0.21 0.55
CA GLN A 514 20.10 -1.01 -0.46
C GLN A 514 19.72 -0.58 -1.89
N THR A 515 18.44 -0.30 -2.13
CA THR A 515 17.86 -0.09 -3.46
C THR A 515 17.72 1.38 -3.85
N PHE A 516 18.34 2.33 -3.12
CA PHE A 516 18.21 3.76 -3.41
C PHE A 516 18.66 4.14 -4.83
N ASP A 517 19.58 3.39 -5.42
CA ASP A 517 20.11 3.58 -6.77
C ASP A 517 19.87 2.37 -7.68
N ALA A 518 18.73 1.71 -7.49
CA ALA A 518 18.31 0.57 -8.30
C ALA A 518 18.12 0.90 -9.79
N THR A 519 17.97 2.17 -10.14
CA THR A 519 17.68 2.61 -11.50
C THR A 519 18.84 2.40 -12.47
N PHE A 520 18.47 2.08 -13.72
CA PHE A 520 19.35 2.06 -14.88
C PHE A 520 19.38 3.44 -15.54
N GLY A 521 20.54 3.90 -15.98
CA GLY A 521 20.66 5.24 -16.55
C GLY A 521 21.99 5.51 -17.22
N LEU A 522 22.10 6.69 -17.83
CA LEU A 522 23.30 7.17 -18.54
C LEU A 522 24.24 7.98 -17.63
N ASP A 523 23.75 8.40 -16.47
CA ASP A 523 24.49 9.23 -15.53
C ASP A 523 25.04 8.38 -14.38
N ALA A 524 26.11 8.83 -13.78
CA ALA A 524 26.62 8.27 -12.54
C ALA A 524 25.68 8.65 -11.37
N THR A 525 25.63 7.81 -10.33
CA THR A 525 24.80 8.09 -9.15
C THR A 525 25.33 9.28 -8.36
N ASP A 526 24.45 9.94 -7.65
CA ASP A 526 24.87 10.89 -6.62
C ASP A 526 25.54 10.16 -5.45
N PRO A 527 26.55 10.77 -4.81
CA PRO A 527 27.12 10.22 -3.59
C PRO A 527 26.15 10.39 -2.42
N ILE A 528 26.11 9.42 -1.52
CA ILE A 528 25.36 9.56 -0.26
C ILE A 528 26.28 9.35 0.95
N SER A 529 25.95 9.99 2.05
CA SER A 529 26.56 9.80 3.36
C SER A 529 25.47 9.75 4.40
N LEU A 530 25.33 8.60 5.05
CA LEU A 530 24.35 8.36 6.09
C LEU A 530 25.07 8.05 7.41
N GLU A 531 24.49 8.47 8.52
CA GLU A 531 24.98 8.22 9.85
C GLU A 531 23.88 7.60 10.70
N ARG A 532 24.24 6.67 11.57
CA ARG A 532 23.33 6.18 12.60
C ARG A 532 24.05 6.03 13.92
N GLU A 533 23.34 6.31 15.01
CA GLU A 533 23.80 6.07 16.36
C GLU A 533 23.43 4.66 16.81
N ILE A 534 24.42 3.94 17.31
CA ILE A 534 24.25 2.64 17.95
C ILE A 534 24.83 2.67 19.37
N GLN A 535 24.56 1.67 20.19
CA GLN A 535 25.09 1.62 21.56
C GLN A 535 26.61 1.73 21.64
N ALA A 536 27.34 1.34 20.58
CA ALA A 536 28.81 1.43 20.51
C ALA A 536 29.31 2.79 20.02
N GLY A 537 28.44 3.73 19.63
CA GLY A 537 28.76 5.04 19.08
C GLY A 537 28.18 5.23 17.66
N MET A 538 28.71 6.22 16.91
CA MET A 538 28.27 6.48 15.55
C MET A 538 28.84 5.46 14.56
N THR A 539 28.03 5.05 13.59
CA THR A 539 28.45 4.26 12.43
C THR A 539 27.98 4.97 11.16
N GLU A 540 28.74 4.83 10.09
CA GLU A 540 28.55 5.56 8.85
C GLU A 540 28.35 4.60 7.66
N LEU A 541 27.59 5.03 6.68
CA LEU A 541 27.54 4.41 5.35
C LEU A 541 27.81 5.51 4.31
N VAL A 542 29.01 5.47 3.72
CA VAL A 542 29.44 6.46 2.74
C VAL A 542 29.62 5.78 1.41
N LEU A 543 28.85 6.20 0.42
CA LEU A 543 28.92 5.71 -0.94
C LEU A 543 29.34 6.84 -1.86
N PRO A 544 30.49 6.70 -2.55
CA PRO A 544 30.87 7.63 -3.60
C PRO A 544 29.94 7.46 -4.82
N SER A 545 29.93 8.45 -5.68
CA SER A 545 29.29 8.32 -7.00
C SER A 545 29.75 7.03 -7.69
N ARG A 546 28.79 6.24 -8.14
CA ARG A 546 29.00 4.96 -8.84
C ARG A 546 28.74 5.13 -10.34
N PRO A 547 29.45 4.38 -11.23
CA PRO A 547 29.28 4.50 -12.66
C PRO A 547 27.85 4.26 -13.14
N ALA A 548 27.49 4.90 -14.26
CA ALA A 548 26.25 4.65 -14.98
C ALA A 548 26.10 3.16 -15.36
N VAL A 549 24.88 2.65 -15.27
CA VAL A 549 24.49 1.32 -15.74
C VAL A 549 23.34 1.50 -16.75
N PRO A 550 23.65 1.63 -18.05
CA PRO A 550 22.65 1.97 -19.06
C PRO A 550 21.83 0.78 -19.57
N VAL A 551 22.19 -0.45 -19.20
CA VAL A 551 21.59 -1.68 -19.76
C VAL A 551 21.21 -2.62 -18.63
N PHE A 552 19.95 -2.99 -18.61
CA PHE A 552 19.47 -4.18 -17.92
C PHE A 552 19.68 -5.38 -18.86
N ASP A 553 20.27 -6.46 -18.36
CA ASP A 553 20.57 -7.69 -19.10
C ASP A 553 20.25 -8.91 -18.21
N ASP A 554 19.23 -9.67 -18.55
CA ASP A 554 18.82 -10.84 -17.79
C ASP A 554 19.36 -12.17 -18.33
N THR A 555 20.38 -12.15 -19.15
CA THR A 555 20.99 -13.38 -19.70
C THR A 555 21.47 -14.32 -18.60
N ASP A 556 21.99 -13.78 -17.51
CA ASP A 556 22.28 -14.52 -16.28
C ASP A 556 21.16 -14.28 -15.25
N PRO A 557 20.39 -15.29 -14.85
CA PRO A 557 19.32 -15.12 -13.87
C PRO A 557 19.81 -14.68 -12.49
N LEU A 558 21.10 -14.73 -12.21
CA LEU A 558 21.70 -14.30 -10.95
C LEU A 558 22.47 -12.95 -11.09
N ALA A 559 22.40 -12.28 -12.24
CA ALA A 559 23.11 -11.01 -12.46
C ALA A 559 22.76 -9.92 -11.43
N TYR A 560 21.54 -9.96 -10.91
CA TYR A 560 21.01 -8.98 -9.94
C TYR A 560 20.71 -9.59 -8.57
N TYR A 561 21.31 -10.77 -8.28
CA TYR A 561 21.18 -11.44 -7.00
C TYR A 561 22.51 -11.49 -6.27
N ASP A 562 22.54 -10.91 -5.07
CA ASP A 562 23.69 -11.03 -4.15
C ASP A 562 23.30 -11.92 -2.96
N ALA A 563 24.03 -13.02 -2.80
CA ALA A 563 23.83 -13.94 -1.67
C ALA A 563 24.13 -13.29 -0.29
N ALA A 564 24.84 -12.16 -0.27
CA ALA A 564 25.07 -11.36 0.94
C ALA A 564 23.91 -10.39 1.25
N ASN A 565 22.99 -10.19 0.29
CA ASN A 565 21.75 -9.43 0.43
C ASN A 565 20.57 -10.20 -0.21
N PRO A 566 20.23 -11.39 0.28
CA PRO A 566 19.30 -12.30 -0.38
C PRO A 566 17.84 -11.81 -0.40
N ARG A 567 17.49 -10.86 0.47
CA ARG A 567 16.14 -10.30 0.58
C ARG A 567 15.97 -9.06 -0.29
N GLY A 568 17.00 -8.20 -0.39
CA GLY A 568 16.95 -6.96 -1.15
C GLY A 568 17.39 -7.09 -2.61
N SER A 569 17.88 -8.25 -3.05
CA SER A 569 18.34 -8.53 -4.41
C SER A 569 17.44 -9.53 -5.13
N VAL A 570 17.46 -9.56 -6.47
CA VAL A 570 16.42 -10.22 -7.28
C VAL A 570 17.02 -11.25 -8.24
N LYS A 571 16.42 -12.44 -8.28
CA LYS A 571 16.66 -13.44 -9.31
C LYS A 571 15.74 -13.14 -10.50
N VAL A 572 16.33 -12.81 -11.64
CA VAL A 572 15.60 -12.46 -12.85
C VAL A 572 15.26 -13.66 -13.72
N ALA A 573 14.47 -13.46 -14.77
CA ALA A 573 13.88 -14.55 -15.55
C ALA A 573 14.89 -15.39 -16.32
N GLY A 574 16.05 -14.87 -16.69
CA GLY A 574 17.04 -15.54 -17.53
C GLY A 574 16.54 -15.76 -18.95
N SER A 575 15.80 -14.80 -19.49
CA SER A 575 15.14 -14.89 -20.80
C SER A 575 16.01 -14.41 -21.96
N GLY A 576 17.15 -13.77 -21.68
CA GLY A 576 17.99 -13.08 -22.65
C GLY A 576 17.43 -11.72 -23.07
N THR A 577 16.61 -11.12 -22.23
CA THR A 577 16.04 -9.79 -22.46
C THR A 577 17.01 -8.70 -22.08
N HIS A 578 17.12 -7.71 -22.95
CA HIS A 578 17.89 -6.49 -22.69
C HIS A 578 16.98 -5.27 -22.77
N ILE A 579 17.12 -4.36 -21.80
CA ILE A 579 16.45 -3.06 -21.80
C ILE A 579 17.54 -2.00 -21.65
N ARG A 580 17.69 -1.17 -22.68
CA ARG A 580 18.77 -0.18 -22.75
C ARG A 580 18.21 1.23 -22.72
N VAL A 581 18.72 2.08 -21.84
CA VAL A 581 18.52 3.52 -21.90
C VAL A 581 19.40 4.10 -23.00
N VAL A 582 18.78 4.77 -23.97
CA VAL A 582 19.48 5.33 -25.14
C VAL A 582 19.78 6.81 -24.91
N GLN A 583 18.77 7.56 -24.46
CA GLN A 583 18.89 8.99 -24.17
C GLN A 583 17.72 9.47 -23.30
N THR A 584 17.95 10.52 -22.55
CA THR A 584 16.91 11.33 -21.90
C THR A 584 17.03 12.75 -22.40
N ASN A 585 15.93 13.36 -22.81
CA ASN A 585 15.95 14.74 -23.29
C ASN A 585 15.68 15.73 -22.13
N SER A 586 15.81 17.02 -22.40
CA SER A 586 15.59 18.08 -21.41
C SER A 586 14.13 18.23 -20.92
N GLN A 587 13.20 17.49 -21.48
CA GLN A 587 11.78 17.43 -21.06
C GLN A 587 11.50 16.18 -20.23
N GLY A 588 12.51 15.43 -19.82
CA GLY A 588 12.37 14.19 -19.07
C GLY A 588 11.85 13.00 -19.89
N ILE A 589 11.75 13.11 -21.22
CA ILE A 589 11.35 11.98 -22.06
C ILE A 589 12.57 11.09 -22.31
N THR A 590 12.44 9.83 -21.90
CA THR A 590 13.49 8.82 -22.04
C THR A 590 13.20 7.89 -23.19
N THR A 591 14.22 7.63 -24.02
CA THR A 591 14.15 6.63 -25.08
C THR A 591 14.86 5.37 -24.62
N ILE A 592 14.16 4.25 -24.71
CA ILE A 592 14.70 2.92 -24.39
C ILE A 592 14.60 2.00 -25.61
N GLN A 593 15.49 1.00 -25.66
CA GLN A 593 15.44 -0.12 -26.59
C GLN A 593 15.25 -1.42 -25.81
N VAL A 594 14.36 -2.28 -26.30
CA VAL A 594 14.16 -3.65 -25.83
C VAL A 594 14.61 -4.59 -26.95
N TYR A 595 15.43 -5.61 -26.65
CA TYR A 595 15.93 -6.56 -27.65
C TYR A 595 16.34 -7.90 -27.05
#